data_a4025f452edb93ff6e895c7177e68bb6
#
_entry.id   a4025f452edb93ff6e895c7177e68bb6
#
_cell.length_a   1.000
_cell.length_b   1.000
_cell.length_c   1.000
_cell.angle_alpha   90.00
_cell.angle_beta   90.00
_cell.angle_gamma   90.00
#
_symmetry.space_group_name_H-M   'P 1'
#
loop_
_entity.id
_entity.type
_entity.pdbx_description
1 polymer ?
#
loop_
_entity_poly.entity_id
_entity_poly.type
_entity_poly.pdbx_seq_one_letter_code
_entity_poly.pdbx_strand_id
1 'polypeptide(L)'
;MATVVAFHAHPDDEVLLTGGTLARLAAEGHRTVVVVACSGGLGRGVLADPETRLAELRASAARLGVARVVHLGYADSGHGPVLFPDPPGQVRFVRADPGEAAGKLAALLREEGADLLLSYDAQGHYGHRDHVMVHRVGARAAALAGPVRVLEGTAPRETVALLFTPVRALGLVVRHDLVAMRAGFTPRAAITHRIDVRRFAAQKQAALAAHRTAVYGRGRAARLFRLVVRLPVPLFGLIAGREWFAEPGARTARPIGDVLQAAGPAPGPGQGTVRR
;
A
#
# COMPACT_ATOMS: atom_id res chain seq x y z
N MET A 1 13.80 -4.19 -18.91
CA MET A 1 12.80 -3.21 -18.42
C MET A 1 11.60 -4.01 -17.93
N ALA A 2 11.18 -3.80 -16.72
CA ALA A 2 10.00 -4.48 -16.16
C ALA A 2 8.82 -3.50 -16.03
N THR A 3 7.59 -4.02 -16.03
CA THR A 3 6.37 -3.28 -15.74
C THR A 3 5.83 -3.67 -14.36
N VAL A 4 5.70 -2.71 -13.47
CA VAL A 4 5.22 -2.90 -12.11
C VAL A 4 3.92 -2.14 -11.89
N VAL A 5 2.87 -2.87 -11.52
CA VAL A 5 1.57 -2.30 -11.17
C VAL A 5 1.44 -2.29 -9.64
N ALA A 6 1.14 -1.13 -9.06
CA ALA A 6 0.83 -0.99 -7.64
C ALA A 6 -0.66 -0.77 -7.47
N PHE A 7 -1.35 -1.71 -6.83
CA PHE A 7 -2.79 -1.67 -6.59
C PHE A 7 -3.09 -1.28 -5.14
N HIS A 8 -3.78 -0.17 -4.98
CA HIS A 8 -4.09 0.46 -3.70
C HIS A 8 -5.60 0.65 -3.51
N ALA A 9 -6.02 0.83 -2.26
CA ALA A 9 -7.41 1.11 -1.95
C ALA A 9 -7.78 2.56 -2.28
N HIS A 10 -7.02 3.52 -1.76
CA HIS A 10 -7.34 4.95 -1.81
C HIS A 10 -6.16 5.80 -2.28
N PRO A 11 -6.41 7.02 -2.77
CA PRO A 11 -5.37 8.03 -2.94
C PRO A 11 -4.71 8.35 -1.59
N ASP A 12 -3.41 8.30 -1.52
CA ASP A 12 -2.43 8.44 -0.44
C ASP A 12 -1.76 7.12 0.00
N ASP A 13 -2.41 5.99 -0.17
CA ASP A 13 -1.84 4.68 0.15
C ASP A 13 -0.59 4.37 -0.70
N GLU A 14 -0.56 4.79 -1.98
CA GLU A 14 0.54 4.54 -2.90
C GLU A 14 1.84 5.15 -2.38
N VAL A 15 1.77 6.33 -1.78
CA VAL A 15 2.96 7.00 -1.27
C VAL A 15 3.40 6.42 0.07
N LEU A 16 2.45 6.02 0.92
CA LEU A 16 2.76 5.48 2.24
C LEU A 16 3.45 4.13 2.15
N LEU A 17 2.99 3.26 1.26
CA LEU A 17 3.37 1.84 1.21
C LEU A 17 4.44 1.54 0.17
N THR A 18 4.39 2.21 -0.99
CA THR A 18 5.20 1.87 -2.17
C THR A 18 5.87 3.05 -2.83
N GLY A 19 5.69 4.27 -2.32
CA GLY A 19 6.10 5.49 -3.00
C GLY A 19 7.60 5.57 -3.28
N GLY A 20 8.43 5.17 -2.34
CA GLY A 20 9.88 5.14 -2.55
C GLY A 20 10.31 4.03 -3.51
N THR A 21 9.66 2.86 -3.47
CA THR A 21 9.87 1.76 -4.42
C THR A 21 9.46 2.17 -5.83
N LEU A 22 8.31 2.83 -6.01
CA LEU A 22 7.87 3.35 -7.30
C LEU A 22 8.85 4.38 -7.86
N ALA A 23 9.30 5.34 -7.03
CA ALA A 23 10.29 6.34 -7.44
C ALA A 23 11.63 5.70 -7.84
N ARG A 24 12.07 4.68 -7.10
CA ARG A 24 13.28 3.91 -7.40
C ARG A 24 13.16 3.19 -8.74
N LEU A 25 12.08 2.44 -8.94
CA LEU A 25 11.82 1.69 -10.18
C LEU A 25 11.75 2.62 -11.40
N ALA A 26 11.06 3.76 -11.28
CA ALA A 26 11.00 4.75 -12.35
C ALA A 26 12.39 5.33 -12.69
N ALA A 27 13.20 5.64 -11.66
CA ALA A 27 14.58 6.13 -11.87
C ALA A 27 15.51 5.07 -12.46
N GLU A 28 15.24 3.78 -12.23
CA GLU A 28 15.94 2.64 -12.83
C GLU A 28 15.43 2.29 -14.25
N GLY A 29 14.49 3.07 -14.81
CA GLY A 29 13.95 2.91 -16.17
C GLY A 29 12.87 1.85 -16.31
N HIS A 30 12.25 1.41 -15.22
CA HIS A 30 11.12 0.51 -15.22
C HIS A 30 9.80 1.27 -15.41
N ARG A 31 8.81 0.62 -16.02
CA ARG A 31 7.45 1.18 -16.13
C ARG A 31 6.68 0.93 -14.83
N THR A 32 6.16 2.00 -14.24
CA THR A 32 5.33 1.92 -13.04
C THR A 32 3.93 2.44 -13.31
N VAL A 33 2.91 1.72 -12.81
CA VAL A 33 1.49 2.08 -12.93
C VAL A 33 0.86 2.02 -11.54
N VAL A 34 0.10 3.04 -11.17
CA VAL A 34 -0.67 3.06 -9.92
C VAL A 34 -2.15 2.86 -10.25
N VAL A 35 -2.76 1.91 -9.58
CA VAL A 35 -4.19 1.63 -9.66
C VAL A 35 -4.80 1.85 -8.27
N VAL A 36 -5.86 2.63 -8.18
CA VAL A 36 -6.65 2.75 -6.95
C VAL A 36 -8.05 2.17 -7.16
N ALA A 37 -8.56 1.45 -6.16
CA ALA A 37 -9.90 0.90 -6.21
C ALA A 37 -10.95 2.01 -6.06
N CYS A 38 -10.74 2.93 -5.12
CA CYS A 38 -11.68 3.96 -4.70
C CYS A 38 -11.08 5.37 -4.80
N SER A 39 -11.95 6.36 -4.89
CA SER A 39 -11.56 7.77 -4.86
C SER A 39 -11.21 8.29 -3.45
N GLY A 40 -11.50 7.53 -2.39
CA GLY A 40 -11.16 7.90 -1.01
C GLY A 40 -12.01 9.04 -0.42
N GLY A 41 -13.28 9.14 -0.78
CA GLY A 41 -14.17 10.23 -0.37
C GLY A 41 -14.63 10.22 1.09
N LEU A 42 -14.46 9.10 1.82
CA LEU A 42 -14.84 8.94 3.23
C LEU A 42 -13.65 8.96 4.19
N GLY A 43 -12.55 9.60 3.82
CA GLY A 43 -11.39 9.72 4.70
C GLY A 43 -11.76 10.23 6.09
N ARG A 44 -11.02 9.82 7.13
CA ARG A 44 -11.29 10.18 8.55
C ARG A 44 -11.42 11.71 8.72
N GLY A 45 -12.67 12.20 8.79
CA GLY A 45 -12.99 13.55 9.21
C GLY A 45 -13.16 14.60 8.12
N VAL A 46 -13.10 14.25 6.86
CA VAL A 46 -13.47 15.14 5.74
C VAL A 46 -14.12 14.32 4.64
N LEU A 47 -15.35 14.69 4.27
CA LEU A 47 -15.91 14.36 2.96
C LEU A 47 -15.11 15.17 1.94
N ALA A 48 -14.09 14.58 1.37
CA ALA A 48 -13.33 15.20 0.31
C ALA A 48 -13.99 14.88 -1.04
N ASP A 49 -14.04 15.87 -1.90
CA ASP A 49 -14.51 15.68 -3.26
C ASP A 49 -13.64 14.60 -3.98
N PRO A 50 -14.26 13.56 -4.56
CA PRO A 50 -13.54 12.46 -5.22
C PRO A 50 -12.59 12.93 -6.32
N GLU A 51 -12.98 13.91 -7.14
CA GLU A 51 -12.14 14.43 -8.23
C GLU A 51 -10.91 15.16 -7.70
N THR A 52 -11.07 15.91 -6.61
CA THR A 52 -9.94 16.56 -5.91
C THR A 52 -8.93 15.52 -5.44
N ARG A 53 -9.37 14.42 -4.84
CA ARG A 53 -8.46 13.35 -4.38
C ARG A 53 -7.77 12.62 -5.53
N LEU A 54 -8.47 12.39 -6.63
CA LEU A 54 -7.85 11.79 -7.82
C LEU A 54 -6.86 12.75 -8.49
N ALA A 55 -7.11 14.06 -8.47
CA ALA A 55 -6.15 15.06 -8.93
C ALA A 55 -4.89 15.09 -8.05
N GLU A 56 -5.05 15.01 -6.73
CA GLU A 56 -3.93 14.89 -5.77
C GLU A 56 -3.12 13.62 -6.01
N LEU A 57 -3.78 12.48 -6.27
CA LEU A 57 -3.12 11.23 -6.63
C LEU A 57 -2.29 11.36 -7.91
N ARG A 58 -2.83 11.99 -8.96
CA ARG A 58 -2.07 12.24 -10.21
C ARG A 58 -0.86 13.12 -9.95
N ALA A 59 -1.00 14.16 -9.12
CA ALA A 59 0.11 15.03 -8.72
C ALA A 59 1.17 14.30 -7.88
N SER A 60 0.77 13.40 -6.99
CA SER A 60 1.65 12.51 -6.22
C SER A 60 2.41 11.57 -7.16
N ALA A 61 1.69 10.85 -8.02
CA ALA A 61 2.23 9.90 -8.98
C ALA A 61 3.28 10.54 -9.91
N ALA A 62 3.02 11.76 -10.39
CA ALA A 62 3.99 12.50 -11.21
C ALA A 62 5.31 12.77 -10.47
N ARG A 63 5.29 13.03 -9.15
CA ARG A 63 6.50 13.22 -8.34
C ARG A 63 7.28 11.93 -8.12
N LEU A 64 6.61 10.79 -8.19
CA LEU A 64 7.22 9.46 -8.10
C LEU A 64 7.70 8.93 -9.45
N GLY A 65 7.45 9.63 -10.56
CA GLY A 65 7.79 9.16 -11.91
C GLY A 65 6.87 8.05 -12.42
N VAL A 66 5.67 7.93 -11.86
CA VAL A 66 4.67 6.92 -12.28
C VAL A 66 4.15 7.26 -13.67
N ALA A 67 4.14 6.28 -14.57
CA ALA A 67 3.77 6.45 -15.97
C ALA A 67 2.26 6.56 -16.20
N ARG A 68 1.44 5.89 -15.37
CA ARG A 68 -0.02 5.87 -15.52
C ARG A 68 -0.70 5.74 -14.17
N VAL A 69 -1.85 6.42 -14.02
CA VAL A 69 -2.76 6.29 -12.88
C VAL A 69 -4.12 5.84 -13.36
N VAL A 70 -4.70 4.84 -12.71
CA VAL A 70 -6.02 4.29 -13.04
C VAL A 70 -6.90 4.23 -11.79
N HIS A 71 -8.18 4.58 -11.92
CA HIS A 71 -9.20 4.40 -10.90
C HIS A 71 -10.20 3.35 -11.36
N LEU A 72 -10.49 2.32 -10.53
CA LEU A 72 -11.40 1.23 -10.89
C LEU A 72 -12.88 1.58 -10.78
N GLY A 73 -13.22 2.77 -10.27
CA GLY A 73 -14.58 3.31 -10.26
C GLY A 73 -15.41 2.94 -9.03
N TYR A 74 -14.83 2.33 -8.00
CA TYR A 74 -15.55 2.01 -6.76
C TYR A 74 -15.60 3.18 -5.79
N ALA A 75 -16.66 3.19 -4.96
CA ALA A 75 -16.77 4.12 -3.85
C ALA A 75 -16.01 3.61 -2.61
N ASP A 76 -15.43 4.53 -1.86
CA ASP A 76 -14.77 4.30 -0.57
C ASP A 76 -15.76 3.70 0.45
N SER A 77 -15.39 2.60 1.11
CA SER A 77 -16.24 1.91 2.08
C SER A 77 -16.18 2.50 3.49
N GLY A 78 -15.30 3.45 3.70
CA GLY A 78 -15.04 4.06 5.00
C GLY A 78 -14.39 3.11 6.00
N HIS A 79 -13.95 3.68 7.12
CA HIS A 79 -13.32 2.96 8.21
C HIS A 79 -14.20 2.92 9.46
N GLY A 80 -14.06 1.88 10.27
CA GLY A 80 -14.79 1.72 11.54
C GLY A 80 -16.04 0.83 11.43
N PRO A 81 -16.88 0.77 12.45
CA PRO A 81 -17.97 -0.22 12.53
C PRO A 81 -19.12 0.07 11.55
N VAL A 82 -19.31 1.32 11.16
CA VAL A 82 -20.41 1.72 10.28
C VAL A 82 -20.05 1.45 8.83
N LEU A 83 -20.91 0.74 8.12
CA LEU A 83 -20.87 0.61 6.68
C LEU A 83 -21.97 1.48 6.07
N PHE A 84 -21.57 2.55 5.40
CA PHE A 84 -22.49 3.48 4.74
C PHE A 84 -23.20 2.82 3.54
N PRO A 85 -24.42 3.27 3.17
CA PRO A 85 -25.08 2.85 1.94
C PRO A 85 -24.26 3.24 0.72
N ASP A 86 -24.45 2.53 -0.39
CA ASP A 86 -23.80 2.87 -1.65
C ASP A 86 -24.26 4.24 -2.14
N PRO A 87 -23.34 5.09 -2.63
CA PRO A 87 -23.73 6.36 -3.22
C PRO A 87 -24.39 6.13 -4.59
N PRO A 88 -25.18 7.09 -5.09
CA PRO A 88 -25.82 6.96 -6.39
C PRO A 88 -24.83 6.62 -7.50
N GLY A 89 -25.13 5.58 -8.28
CA GLY A 89 -24.33 5.16 -9.43
C GLY A 89 -23.00 4.47 -9.13
N GLN A 90 -22.66 4.22 -7.87
CA GLN A 90 -21.40 3.55 -7.50
C GLN A 90 -21.63 2.50 -6.41
N VAL A 91 -20.86 1.41 -6.47
CA VAL A 91 -20.80 0.38 -5.43
C VAL A 91 -19.60 0.64 -4.54
N ARG A 92 -19.77 0.53 -3.21
CA ARG A 92 -18.63 0.57 -2.29
C ARG A 92 -17.76 -0.67 -2.46
N PHE A 93 -16.46 -0.46 -2.47
CA PHE A 93 -15.51 -1.51 -2.83
C PHE A 93 -15.68 -2.78 -2.00
N VAL A 94 -15.99 -2.69 -0.71
CA VAL A 94 -16.24 -3.85 0.14
C VAL A 94 -17.49 -4.66 -0.27
N ARG A 95 -18.44 -4.06 -1.00
CA ARG A 95 -19.64 -4.72 -1.53
C ARG A 95 -19.51 -5.16 -2.98
N ALA A 96 -18.46 -4.74 -3.66
CA ALA A 96 -18.21 -5.17 -5.03
C ALA A 96 -18.04 -6.70 -5.11
N ASP A 97 -18.47 -7.29 -6.21
CA ASP A 97 -18.13 -8.68 -6.48
C ASP A 97 -16.60 -8.80 -6.67
N PRO A 98 -15.91 -9.63 -5.85
CA PRO A 98 -14.46 -9.76 -5.95
C PRO A 98 -14.01 -10.33 -7.29
N GLY A 99 -14.87 -11.09 -8.00
CA GLY A 99 -14.58 -11.64 -9.31
C GLY A 99 -14.62 -10.56 -10.40
N GLU A 100 -15.63 -9.69 -10.38
CA GLU A 100 -15.74 -8.55 -11.28
C GLU A 100 -14.57 -7.58 -11.08
N ALA A 101 -14.28 -7.22 -9.84
CA ALA A 101 -13.17 -6.32 -9.52
C ALA A 101 -11.82 -6.91 -9.94
N ALA A 102 -11.60 -8.21 -9.71
CA ALA A 102 -10.41 -8.91 -10.15
C ALA A 102 -10.31 -9.00 -11.67
N GLY A 103 -11.44 -9.18 -12.37
CA GLY A 103 -11.49 -9.15 -13.83
C GLY A 103 -11.04 -7.81 -14.41
N LYS A 104 -11.51 -6.69 -13.85
CA LYS A 104 -11.07 -5.33 -14.23
C LYS A 104 -9.56 -5.14 -14.04
N LEU A 105 -9.05 -5.52 -12.88
CA LEU A 105 -7.61 -5.42 -12.60
C LEU A 105 -6.78 -6.37 -13.47
N ALA A 106 -7.24 -7.60 -13.70
CA ALA A 106 -6.56 -8.57 -14.56
C ALA A 106 -6.47 -8.10 -16.02
N ALA A 107 -7.52 -7.45 -16.52
CA ALA A 107 -7.51 -6.85 -17.86
C ALA A 107 -6.40 -5.77 -17.95
N LEU A 108 -6.29 -4.94 -16.93
CA LEU A 108 -5.24 -3.91 -16.84
C LEU A 108 -3.84 -4.51 -16.72
N LEU A 109 -3.66 -5.56 -15.90
CA LEU A 109 -2.37 -6.27 -15.79
C LEU A 109 -1.91 -6.82 -17.14
N ARG A 110 -2.83 -7.39 -17.93
CA ARG A 110 -2.53 -7.86 -19.29
C ARG A 110 -2.25 -6.72 -20.26
N GLU A 111 -3.04 -5.64 -20.22
CA GLU A 111 -2.85 -4.46 -21.07
C GLU A 111 -1.45 -3.86 -20.87
N GLU A 112 -1.01 -3.77 -19.61
CA GLU A 112 0.29 -3.21 -19.26
C GLU A 112 1.47 -4.20 -19.43
N GLY A 113 1.19 -5.48 -19.65
CA GLY A 113 2.21 -6.53 -19.66
C GLY A 113 2.93 -6.61 -18.31
N ALA A 114 2.17 -6.62 -17.21
CA ALA A 114 2.72 -6.51 -15.86
C ALA A 114 3.54 -7.75 -15.47
N ASP A 115 4.78 -7.53 -15.03
CA ASP A 115 5.65 -8.56 -14.46
C ASP A 115 5.41 -8.73 -12.96
N LEU A 116 5.05 -7.64 -12.28
CA LEU A 116 4.88 -7.59 -10.82
C LEU A 116 3.66 -6.77 -10.44
N LEU A 117 2.85 -7.32 -9.52
CA LEU A 117 1.79 -6.62 -8.82
C LEU A 117 2.22 -6.37 -7.37
N LEU A 118 2.28 -5.10 -6.96
CA LEU A 118 2.34 -4.71 -5.56
C LEU A 118 0.91 -4.58 -5.04
N SER A 119 0.56 -5.36 -4.01
CA SER A 119 -0.75 -5.42 -3.39
C SER A 119 -0.62 -5.28 -1.88
N TYR A 120 -1.59 -5.70 -1.10
CA TYR A 120 -1.58 -5.60 0.37
C TYR A 120 -1.56 -6.98 1.03
N ASP A 121 -1.12 -7.00 2.31
CA ASP A 121 -1.20 -8.20 3.14
C ASP A 121 -2.66 -8.60 3.45
N ALA A 122 -2.87 -9.86 3.82
CA ALA A 122 -4.19 -10.43 4.03
C ALA A 122 -5.00 -9.76 5.15
N GLN A 123 -4.32 -9.10 6.09
CA GLN A 123 -4.94 -8.36 7.19
C GLN A 123 -5.38 -6.95 6.79
N GLY A 124 -4.99 -6.46 5.60
CA GLY A 124 -5.25 -5.10 5.16
C GLY A 124 -4.59 -4.06 6.08
N HIS A 125 -3.35 -4.33 6.52
CA HIS A 125 -2.56 -3.53 7.45
C HIS A 125 -3.23 -3.42 8.84
N TYR A 126 -3.96 -2.34 9.08
CA TYR A 126 -4.69 -2.07 10.32
C TYR A 126 -6.16 -2.55 10.26
N GLY A 127 -6.50 -3.45 9.34
CA GLY A 127 -7.83 -4.04 9.22
C GLY A 127 -8.84 -3.16 8.48
N HIS A 128 -8.39 -2.26 7.60
CA HIS A 128 -9.31 -1.49 6.75
C HIS A 128 -9.99 -2.44 5.76
N ARG A 129 -11.32 -2.39 5.68
CA ARG A 129 -12.11 -3.31 4.84
C ARG A 129 -11.74 -3.25 3.35
N ASP A 130 -11.45 -2.05 2.83
CA ASP A 130 -11.03 -1.89 1.45
C ASP A 130 -9.60 -2.41 1.22
N HIS A 131 -8.73 -2.35 2.23
CA HIS A 131 -7.39 -2.94 2.14
C HIS A 131 -7.45 -4.48 2.09
N VAL A 132 -8.35 -5.09 2.87
CA VAL A 132 -8.62 -6.54 2.77
C VAL A 132 -9.15 -6.92 1.39
N MET A 133 -10.00 -6.06 0.79
CA MET A 133 -10.48 -6.26 -0.58
C MET A 133 -9.35 -6.12 -1.61
N VAL A 134 -8.42 -5.17 -1.45
CA VAL A 134 -7.22 -5.06 -2.31
C VAL A 134 -6.42 -6.36 -2.31
N HIS A 135 -6.17 -6.96 -1.14
CA HIS A 135 -5.52 -8.27 -1.06
C HIS A 135 -6.26 -9.34 -1.87
N ARG A 136 -7.56 -9.50 -1.62
CA ARG A 136 -8.40 -10.54 -2.27
C ARG A 136 -8.48 -10.36 -3.78
N VAL A 137 -8.74 -9.13 -4.21
CA VAL A 137 -8.86 -8.74 -5.62
C VAL A 137 -7.49 -8.86 -6.32
N GLY A 138 -6.42 -8.40 -5.69
CA GLY A 138 -5.07 -8.45 -6.22
C GLY A 138 -4.59 -9.88 -6.46
N ALA A 139 -4.73 -10.77 -5.47
CA ALA A 139 -4.36 -12.17 -5.59
C ALA A 139 -5.15 -12.89 -6.72
N ARG A 140 -6.47 -12.65 -6.79
CA ARG A 140 -7.31 -13.22 -7.84
C ARG A 140 -7.00 -12.63 -9.22
N ALA A 141 -6.73 -11.34 -9.31
CA ALA A 141 -6.40 -10.68 -10.58
C ALA A 141 -5.08 -11.19 -11.15
N ALA A 142 -4.06 -11.36 -10.32
CA ALA A 142 -2.79 -11.93 -10.75
C ALA A 142 -2.98 -13.36 -11.30
N ALA A 143 -3.77 -14.21 -10.62
CA ALA A 143 -4.09 -15.55 -11.08
C ALA A 143 -4.86 -15.55 -12.44
N LEU A 144 -5.72 -14.56 -12.67
CA LEU A 144 -6.47 -14.40 -13.93
C LEU A 144 -5.63 -13.79 -15.05
N ALA A 145 -4.65 -12.96 -14.72
CA ALA A 145 -3.84 -12.24 -15.72
C ALA A 145 -2.79 -13.13 -16.39
N GLY A 146 -2.30 -14.15 -15.69
CA GLY A 146 -1.21 -15.01 -16.14
C GLY A 146 -0.03 -15.00 -15.16
N PRO A 147 1.22 -15.12 -15.60
CA PRO A 147 2.39 -15.25 -14.71
C PRO A 147 2.82 -13.91 -14.10
N VAL A 148 1.90 -13.22 -13.42
CA VAL A 148 2.20 -11.98 -12.70
C VAL A 148 2.60 -12.32 -11.26
N ARG A 149 3.82 -11.94 -10.87
CA ARG A 149 4.29 -12.11 -9.49
C ARG A 149 3.60 -11.11 -8.56
N VAL A 150 3.33 -11.52 -7.33
CA VAL A 150 2.66 -10.66 -6.32
C VAL A 150 3.60 -10.41 -5.15
N LEU A 151 3.74 -9.15 -4.76
CA LEU A 151 4.33 -8.75 -3.48
C LEU A 151 3.30 -7.99 -2.66
N GLU A 152 3.10 -8.41 -1.43
CA GLU A 152 2.18 -7.81 -0.48
C GLU A 152 2.91 -6.74 0.33
N GLY A 153 2.62 -5.46 0.05
CA GLY A 153 3.12 -4.32 0.81
C GLY A 153 2.64 -4.39 2.26
N THR A 154 3.54 -4.24 3.20
CA THR A 154 3.27 -4.39 4.64
C THR A 154 4.28 -3.62 5.47
N ALA A 155 4.29 -3.83 6.78
CA ALA A 155 5.34 -3.40 7.70
C ALA A 155 5.60 -4.49 8.75
N PRO A 156 6.81 -4.56 9.34
CA PRO A 156 7.06 -5.50 10.43
C PRO A 156 6.16 -5.20 11.63
N ARG A 157 5.26 -6.12 11.96
CA ARG A 157 4.28 -5.99 13.07
C ARG A 157 4.94 -5.52 14.36
N GLU A 158 6.07 -6.09 14.68
CA GLU A 158 6.83 -5.78 15.89
C GLU A 158 7.34 -4.34 15.89
N THR A 159 7.80 -3.86 14.74
CA THR A 159 8.28 -2.48 14.57
C THR A 159 7.12 -1.48 14.66
N VAL A 160 5.99 -1.80 14.01
CA VAL A 160 4.77 -0.98 14.11
C VAL A 160 4.32 -0.88 15.56
N ALA A 161 4.22 -2.00 16.28
CA ALA A 161 3.82 -2.02 17.69
C ALA A 161 4.74 -1.16 18.57
N LEU A 162 6.06 -1.20 18.32
CA LEU A 162 7.03 -0.41 19.06
C LEU A 162 6.90 1.10 18.78
N LEU A 163 6.80 1.48 17.50
CA LEU A 163 6.73 2.88 17.08
C LEU A 163 5.42 3.57 17.50
N PHE A 164 4.31 2.83 17.52
CA PHE A 164 3.02 3.39 17.89
C PHE A 164 2.81 3.53 19.41
N THR A 165 3.62 2.89 20.23
CA THR A 165 3.53 3.02 21.70
C THR A 165 3.72 4.48 22.16
N PRO A 166 4.80 5.22 21.79
CA PRO A 166 4.95 6.63 22.16
C PRO A 166 3.93 7.54 21.46
N VAL A 167 3.57 7.28 20.20
CA VAL A 167 2.56 8.06 19.46
C VAL A 167 1.20 8.02 20.16
N ARG A 168 0.87 6.91 20.77
CA ARG A 168 -0.32 6.77 21.65
C ARG A 168 -0.22 7.64 22.89
N ALA A 169 0.93 7.65 23.57
CA ALA A 169 1.13 8.45 24.77
C ALA A 169 0.90 9.95 24.50
N LEU A 170 1.22 10.38 23.26
CA LEU A 170 0.97 11.74 22.76
C LEU A 170 -0.49 11.97 22.30
N GLY A 171 -1.38 11.00 22.45
CA GLY A 171 -2.81 11.13 22.07
C GLY A 171 -3.07 11.24 20.56
N LEU A 172 -2.07 10.91 19.71
CA LEU A 172 -2.17 11.01 18.24
C LEU A 172 -2.87 9.82 17.59
N VAL A 173 -3.05 8.71 18.33
CA VAL A 173 -3.73 7.48 17.87
C VAL A 173 -4.76 7.02 18.91
N VAL A 174 -5.93 6.55 18.49
CA VAL A 174 -6.96 5.99 19.38
C VAL A 174 -6.70 4.53 19.75
N ARG A 175 -7.22 4.10 20.90
CA ARG A 175 -6.99 2.75 21.47
C ARG A 175 -7.39 1.60 20.52
N HIS A 176 -8.49 1.75 19.78
CA HIS A 176 -8.96 0.73 18.83
C HIS A 176 -7.99 0.51 17.67
N ASP A 177 -7.37 1.59 17.19
CA ASP A 177 -6.39 1.50 16.11
C ASP A 177 -5.15 0.69 16.52
N LEU A 178 -4.77 0.72 17.81
CA LEU A 178 -3.63 -0.04 18.30
C LEU A 178 -3.88 -1.55 18.38
N VAL A 179 -5.08 -1.97 18.73
CA VAL A 179 -5.44 -3.39 18.74
C VAL A 179 -5.39 -3.92 17.30
N ALA A 180 -6.00 -3.20 16.37
CA ALA A 180 -5.95 -3.52 14.95
C ALA A 180 -4.52 -3.52 14.40
N MET A 181 -3.69 -2.53 14.77
CA MET A 181 -2.30 -2.45 14.35
C MET A 181 -1.42 -3.57 14.92
N ARG A 182 -1.70 -4.04 16.15
CA ARG A 182 -0.98 -5.18 16.76
C ARG A 182 -1.40 -6.52 16.17
N ALA A 183 -2.65 -6.66 15.77
CA ALA A 183 -3.17 -7.87 15.12
C ALA A 183 -2.93 -7.87 13.59
N GLY A 184 -2.88 -6.68 12.99
CA GLY A 184 -2.60 -6.46 11.57
C GLY A 184 -1.12 -6.60 11.21
N PHE A 185 -0.79 -6.19 10.04
CA PHE A 185 0.58 -6.26 9.48
C PHE A 185 1.22 -7.67 9.52
N THR A 186 2.29 -7.82 8.84
CA THR A 186 2.97 -9.11 8.68
C THR A 186 4.04 -9.29 9.76
N PRO A 187 4.14 -10.47 10.41
CA PRO A 187 5.25 -10.78 11.30
C PRO A 187 6.59 -10.63 10.59
N ARG A 188 7.61 -10.11 11.28
CA ARG A 188 8.95 -9.91 10.71
C ARG A 188 9.51 -11.16 10.02
N ALA A 189 9.23 -12.34 10.57
CA ALA A 189 9.69 -13.63 10.03
C ALA A 189 9.08 -13.99 8.67
N ALA A 190 7.95 -13.39 8.28
CA ALA A 190 7.28 -13.61 7.00
C ALA A 190 7.61 -12.52 5.96
N ILE A 191 8.38 -11.49 6.33
CA ILE A 191 8.82 -10.45 5.40
C ILE A 191 9.95 -10.98 4.53
N THR A 192 9.73 -10.96 3.23
CA THR A 192 10.70 -11.43 2.23
C THR A 192 11.53 -10.31 1.62
N HIS A 193 11.00 -9.09 1.56
CA HIS A 193 11.68 -7.95 0.93
C HIS A 193 11.72 -6.75 1.87
N ARG A 194 12.84 -6.04 1.87
CA ARG A 194 13.05 -4.78 2.58
C ARG A 194 13.80 -3.81 1.67
N ILE A 195 13.10 -2.90 1.09
CA ILE A 195 13.63 -1.96 0.11
C ILE A 195 14.12 -0.70 0.83
N ASP A 196 15.38 -0.35 0.64
CA ASP A 196 15.92 0.92 1.09
C ASP A 196 15.63 2.00 0.04
N VAL A 197 14.75 2.92 0.40
CA VAL A 197 14.29 4.00 -0.46
C VAL A 197 14.70 5.38 0.05
N ARG A 198 15.70 5.46 0.96
CA ARG A 198 16.16 6.73 1.53
C ARG A 198 16.69 7.70 0.48
N ARG A 199 17.27 7.20 -0.61
CA ARG A 199 17.70 8.03 -1.75
C ARG A 199 16.54 8.74 -2.44
N PHE A 200 15.32 8.21 -2.31
CA PHE A 200 14.08 8.74 -2.88
C PHE A 200 13.19 9.41 -1.84
N ALA A 201 13.73 9.70 -0.66
CA ALA A 201 13.00 10.32 0.45
C ALA A 201 12.41 11.68 0.08
N ALA A 202 13.12 12.48 -0.70
CA ALA A 202 12.65 13.78 -1.16
C ALA A 202 11.43 13.65 -2.10
N GLN A 203 11.48 12.72 -3.07
CA GLN A 203 10.36 12.46 -3.98
C GLN A 203 9.16 11.92 -3.22
N LYS A 204 9.37 10.94 -2.31
CA LYS A 204 8.32 10.37 -1.48
C LYS A 204 7.67 11.41 -0.58
N GLN A 205 8.44 12.30 0.03
CA GLN A 205 7.93 13.38 0.86
C GLN A 205 7.12 14.39 0.04
N ALA A 206 7.62 14.78 -1.14
CA ALA A 206 6.92 15.67 -2.04
C ALA A 206 5.63 15.05 -2.60
N ALA A 207 5.60 13.74 -2.85
CA ALA A 207 4.41 13.00 -3.25
C ALA A 207 3.37 12.98 -2.11
N LEU A 208 3.78 12.72 -0.86
CA LEU A 208 2.89 12.81 0.30
C LEU A 208 2.31 14.22 0.47
N ALA A 209 3.12 15.26 0.28
CA ALA A 209 2.68 16.65 0.37
C ALA A 209 1.67 17.03 -0.72
N ALA A 210 1.62 16.31 -1.83
CA ALA A 210 0.63 16.52 -2.90
C ALA A 210 -0.79 16.10 -2.48
N HIS A 211 -0.94 15.18 -1.54
CA HIS A 211 -2.22 14.78 -0.95
C HIS A 211 -2.71 15.82 0.08
N ARG A 212 -3.07 16.99 -0.40
CA ARG A 212 -3.43 18.14 0.45
C ARG A 212 -4.62 17.86 1.36
N THR A 213 -5.62 17.12 0.88
CA THR A 213 -6.79 16.72 1.66
C THR A 213 -6.40 15.83 2.84
N ALA A 214 -5.47 14.89 2.64
CA ALA A 214 -4.95 14.03 3.71
C ALA A 214 -4.03 14.81 4.68
N VAL A 215 -3.15 15.66 4.15
CA VAL A 215 -2.16 16.41 4.94
C VAL A 215 -2.80 17.57 5.71
N TYR A 216 -3.68 18.35 5.07
CA TYR A 216 -4.26 19.56 5.66
C TYR A 216 -5.71 19.40 6.11
N GLY A 217 -6.28 18.21 5.97
CA GLY A 217 -7.59 17.86 6.48
C GLY A 217 -7.70 17.96 8.00
N ARG A 218 -8.88 17.63 8.51
CA ARG A 218 -9.16 17.61 9.96
C ARG A 218 -8.84 16.22 10.53
N GLY A 219 -8.44 16.18 11.80
CA GLY A 219 -8.21 14.93 12.51
C GLY A 219 -6.75 14.63 12.85
N ARG A 220 -6.55 13.52 13.58
CA ARG A 220 -5.23 13.15 14.14
C ARG A 220 -4.25 12.71 13.05
N ALA A 221 -4.72 11.94 12.07
CA ALA A 221 -3.88 11.49 10.95
C ALA A 221 -3.34 12.68 10.15
N ALA A 222 -4.17 13.67 9.85
CA ALA A 222 -3.74 14.88 9.16
C ALA A 222 -2.69 15.67 9.96
N ARG A 223 -2.80 15.70 11.30
CA ARG A 223 -1.74 16.33 12.14
C ARG A 223 -0.42 15.58 12.00
N LEU A 224 -0.45 14.25 12.03
CA LEU A 224 0.74 13.43 11.86
C LEU A 224 1.36 13.65 10.47
N PHE A 225 0.56 13.61 9.42
CA PHE A 225 1.05 13.86 8.06
C PHE A 225 1.66 15.25 7.92
N ARG A 226 1.04 16.31 8.50
CA ARG A 226 1.62 17.66 8.52
C ARG A 226 2.97 17.72 9.21
N LEU A 227 3.14 17.01 10.31
CA LEU A 227 4.45 16.93 10.99
C LEU A 227 5.46 16.23 10.12
N VAL A 228 5.10 15.08 9.55
CA VAL A 228 6.00 14.23 8.75
C VAL A 228 6.44 14.93 7.46
N VAL A 229 5.53 15.61 6.74
CA VAL A 229 5.89 16.34 5.50
C VAL A 229 6.75 17.59 5.75
N ARG A 230 6.82 18.09 6.99
CA ARG A 230 7.64 19.25 7.37
C ARG A 230 9.03 18.87 7.90
N LEU A 231 9.29 17.58 8.09
CA LEU A 231 10.61 17.14 8.54
C LEU A 231 11.67 17.46 7.49
N PRO A 232 12.90 17.77 7.90
CA PRO A 232 14.03 17.73 6.98
C PRO A 232 14.10 16.39 6.26
N VAL A 233 14.41 16.37 4.96
CA VAL A 233 14.43 15.15 4.13
C VAL A 233 15.24 14.00 4.76
N PRO A 234 16.42 14.22 5.38
CA PRO A 234 17.14 13.14 6.03
C PRO A 234 16.35 12.50 7.18
N LEU A 235 15.65 13.29 7.99
CA LEU A 235 14.82 12.77 9.09
C LEU A 235 13.58 12.07 8.57
N PHE A 236 12.94 12.60 7.54
CA PHE A 236 11.85 11.90 6.83
C PHE A 236 12.35 10.54 6.31
N GLY A 237 13.53 10.49 5.70
CA GLY A 237 14.15 9.27 5.19
C GLY A 237 14.47 8.24 6.28
N LEU A 238 14.77 8.65 7.52
CA LEU A 238 14.93 7.71 8.63
C LEU A 238 13.63 7.02 9.01
N ILE A 239 12.50 7.73 8.94
CA ILE A 239 11.17 7.24 9.33
C ILE A 239 10.51 6.47 8.18
N ALA A 240 10.49 7.04 6.97
CA ALA A 240 9.72 6.57 5.82
C ALA A 240 10.60 5.98 4.69
N GLY A 241 11.91 5.86 4.91
CA GLY A 241 12.87 5.43 3.89
C GLY A 241 13.09 3.93 3.78
N ARG A 242 12.19 3.12 4.35
CA ARG A 242 12.18 1.66 4.17
C ARG A 242 10.77 1.19 3.89
N GLU A 243 10.65 0.32 2.90
CA GLU A 243 9.40 -0.31 2.51
C GLU A 243 9.57 -1.83 2.56
N TRP A 244 8.54 -2.52 3.01
CA TRP A 244 8.61 -3.95 3.27
C TRP A 244 7.51 -4.68 2.50
N PHE A 245 7.87 -5.87 2.01
CA PHE A 245 6.92 -6.73 1.31
C PHE A 245 7.06 -8.18 1.76
N ALA A 246 5.95 -8.90 1.66
CA ALA A 246 5.90 -10.35 1.78
C ALA A 246 5.55 -10.94 0.40
N GLU A 247 6.27 -11.95 -0.03
CA GLU A 247 5.94 -12.73 -1.22
C GLU A 247 5.15 -13.96 -0.79
N PRO A 248 3.88 -14.13 -1.23
CA PRO A 248 3.06 -15.25 -0.81
C PRO A 248 3.72 -16.60 -1.13
N GLY A 249 3.74 -17.49 -0.13
CA GLY A 249 4.34 -18.83 -0.30
C GLY A 249 5.87 -18.87 -0.30
N ALA A 250 6.54 -17.71 -0.20
CA ALA A 250 8.00 -17.66 -0.17
C ALA A 250 8.55 -17.39 1.23
N ARG A 251 9.81 -17.75 1.44
CA ARG A 251 10.59 -17.42 2.64
C ARG A 251 12.02 -17.07 2.27
N THR A 252 12.67 -16.30 3.12
CA THR A 252 14.09 -15.96 2.95
C THR A 252 14.77 -15.86 4.31
N ALA A 253 16.05 -16.24 4.37
CA ALA A 253 16.86 -16.09 5.58
C ALA A 253 17.16 -14.61 5.89
N ARG A 254 17.25 -13.77 4.85
CA ARG A 254 17.45 -12.32 4.96
C ARG A 254 16.58 -11.61 3.93
N PRO A 255 15.94 -10.51 4.29
CA PRO A 255 15.13 -9.77 3.34
C PRO A 255 15.93 -9.29 2.13
N ILE A 256 15.34 -9.46 0.95
CA ILE A 256 15.88 -9.07 -0.36
C ILE A 256 15.72 -7.55 -0.51
N GLY A 257 16.71 -6.91 -1.11
CA GLY A 257 16.73 -5.44 -1.31
C GLY A 257 16.19 -4.96 -2.66
N ASP A 258 15.62 -5.86 -3.46
CA ASP A 258 15.09 -5.57 -4.79
C ASP A 258 13.75 -6.30 -4.99
N VAL A 259 12.69 -5.55 -5.35
CA VAL A 259 11.35 -6.12 -5.59
C VAL A 259 11.28 -6.97 -6.85
N LEU A 260 12.19 -6.78 -7.80
CA LEU A 260 12.23 -7.57 -9.04
C LEU A 260 12.89 -8.94 -8.84
N GLN A 261 13.67 -9.12 -7.78
CA GLN A 261 14.23 -10.41 -7.41
C GLN A 261 13.19 -11.24 -6.66
N ALA A 262 12.93 -12.48 -7.09
CA ALA A 262 12.01 -13.39 -6.40
C ALA A 262 12.65 -13.98 -5.14
N ALA A 263 11.84 -14.18 -4.10
CA ALA A 263 12.25 -14.98 -2.95
C ALA A 263 12.12 -16.50 -3.27
N GLY A 264 12.93 -17.31 -2.61
CA GLY A 264 12.87 -18.77 -2.78
C GLY A 264 11.57 -19.35 -2.19
N PRO A 265 11.13 -20.53 -2.65
CA PRO A 265 9.97 -21.21 -2.07
C PRO A 265 10.19 -21.49 -0.58
N ALA A 266 9.10 -21.45 0.19
CA ALA A 266 9.15 -21.88 1.58
C ALA A 266 9.59 -23.35 1.65
N PRO A 267 10.48 -23.73 2.59
CA PRO A 267 10.82 -25.14 2.77
C PRO A 267 9.55 -25.93 3.07
N GLY A 268 9.36 -27.04 2.34
CA GLY A 268 8.20 -27.91 2.52
C GLY A 268 8.12 -28.42 3.97
N PRO A 269 6.93 -28.77 4.47
CA PRO A 269 6.76 -29.38 5.78
C PRO A 269 7.51 -30.73 5.77
N GLY A 270 8.71 -30.80 6.36
CA GLY A 270 9.50 -32.04 6.47
C GLY A 270 11.00 -31.91 6.30
N GLN A 271 11.56 -30.78 5.91
CA GLN A 271 13.02 -30.60 5.88
C GLN A 271 13.52 -29.90 7.16
N GLY A 272 13.28 -30.53 8.29
CA GLY A 272 13.98 -30.22 9.53
C GLY A 272 15.48 -30.53 9.34
N THR A 273 16.32 -29.50 9.44
CA THR A 273 17.77 -29.65 9.49
C THR A 273 18.15 -30.63 10.61
N VAL A 274 18.49 -31.86 10.25
CA VAL A 274 19.24 -32.72 11.14
C VAL A 274 20.62 -32.06 11.32
N ARG A 275 20.80 -31.39 12.44
CA ARG A 275 22.13 -30.94 12.87
C ARG A 275 22.94 -32.22 13.18
N ARG A 276 23.99 -32.46 12.41
CA ARG A 276 25.08 -33.36 12.80
C ARG A 276 26.00 -32.64 13.78
#